data_618903c6492eaf855ee3543fe976b722
#
_entry.id   618903c6492eaf855ee3543fe976b722
#
_cell.length_a   1.000
_cell.length_b   1.000
_cell.length_c   1.000
_cell.angle_alpha   90.00
_cell.angle_beta   90.00
_cell.angle_gamma   90.00
#
_symmetry.space_group_name_H-M   'P 1'
#
loop_
_entity.id
_entity.type
_entity.pdbx_description
1 polymer ?
#
loop_
_entity_poly.entity_id
_entity_poly.type
_entity_poly.pdbx_seq_one_letter_code
_entity_poly.pdbx_strand_id
1 'polypeptide(L)'
;MSARLVLLGSKGGPAIRPGGPWPTSSLLEIAGRTIVVDCGLGVTRGLTDAGVSLKALDLIVVTHLHSDHVLELGPLIHTAWTAGLAHPVRVFGPAGTQACWQGFLQSMAFDIDIRIVDEGRPDLRRLVEVVEYSDGDVFSEDGLTVSALRVDHPPVTDCFALRFDHAEGTVVFSSDTAYFPPLADLARGADILVHEAMLAAGVDRLVARTGNGARLKEHLLASHTFAEQAGAIAEAAGVGRLVLHHLIPADDPEISQADWVAAARKSWQGALTIASDGLVVEFADDSSV
;
A
#
# COMPACT_ATOMS: atom_id res chain seq x y z
N MET A 1 -4.15 15.97 15.41
CA MET A 1 -4.80 14.63 15.44
C MET A 1 -3.68 13.64 15.63
N SER A 2 -3.85 12.59 16.40
CA SER A 2 -2.85 11.52 16.51
C SER A 2 -2.68 10.79 15.17
N ALA A 3 -1.47 10.32 14.86
CA ALA A 3 -1.22 9.53 13.67
C ALA A 3 -2.13 8.28 13.61
N ARG A 4 -2.62 7.94 12.43
CA ARG A 4 -3.53 6.82 12.19
C ARG A 4 -3.16 6.09 10.90
N LEU A 5 -3.06 4.77 10.97
CA LEU A 5 -2.92 3.90 9.80
C LEU A 5 -4.21 3.08 9.61
N VAL A 6 -4.79 3.08 8.41
CA VAL A 6 -5.94 2.24 8.06
C VAL A 6 -5.58 1.38 6.85
N LEU A 7 -5.77 0.07 6.97
CA LEU A 7 -5.53 -0.89 5.89
C LEU A 7 -6.80 -0.97 5.04
N LEU A 8 -6.84 -0.25 3.91
CA LEU A 8 -8.05 -0.11 3.09
C LEU A 8 -8.34 -1.35 2.26
N GLY A 9 -7.28 -2.01 1.80
CA GLY A 9 -7.33 -3.29 1.10
C GLY A 9 -6.14 -4.14 1.51
N SER A 10 -6.37 -5.38 1.89
CA SER A 10 -5.41 -6.24 2.60
C SER A 10 -4.87 -7.41 1.78
N LYS A 11 -5.37 -7.58 0.56
CA LYS A 11 -5.11 -8.75 -0.28
C LYS A 11 -3.99 -8.51 -1.28
N GLY A 12 -3.11 -9.50 -1.45
CA GLY A 12 -2.15 -9.59 -2.53
C GLY A 12 -2.77 -10.09 -3.85
N GLY A 13 -2.37 -9.43 -4.95
CA GLY A 13 -2.82 -9.70 -6.30
C GLY A 13 -4.17 -9.06 -6.67
N PRO A 14 -4.40 -8.77 -7.98
CA PRO A 14 -5.50 -7.93 -8.44
C PRO A 14 -6.86 -8.61 -8.53
N ALA A 15 -6.91 -9.95 -8.46
CA ALA A 15 -8.14 -10.70 -8.71
C ALA A 15 -9.14 -10.56 -7.57
N ILE A 16 -10.30 -9.95 -7.83
CA ILE A 16 -11.41 -9.81 -6.87
C ILE A 16 -12.30 -11.05 -6.94
N ARG A 17 -12.73 -11.52 -5.77
CA ARG A 17 -13.67 -12.65 -5.62
C ARG A 17 -14.80 -12.28 -4.68
N PRO A 18 -16.01 -12.90 -4.87
CA PRO A 18 -17.15 -12.60 -3.99
C PRO A 18 -16.82 -12.84 -2.52
N GLY A 19 -17.05 -11.80 -1.70
CA GLY A 19 -16.78 -11.85 -0.25
C GLY A 19 -15.31 -11.84 0.14
N GLY A 20 -14.38 -11.78 -0.82
CA GLY A 20 -12.96 -11.67 -0.56
C GLY A 20 -12.52 -10.22 -0.30
N PRO A 21 -11.33 -10.04 0.30
CA PRO A 21 -10.79 -8.72 0.56
C PRO A 21 -10.34 -8.00 -0.71
N TRP A 22 -10.19 -6.68 -0.60
CA TRP A 22 -9.76 -5.80 -1.67
C TRP A 22 -8.23 -5.82 -1.87
N PRO A 23 -7.76 -5.55 -3.11
CA PRO A 23 -6.34 -5.33 -3.40
C PRO A 23 -5.71 -4.24 -2.55
N THR A 24 -4.39 -4.26 -2.51
CA THR A 24 -3.54 -3.47 -1.63
C THR A 24 -3.78 -1.97 -1.71
N SER A 25 -4.11 -1.38 -0.58
CA SER A 25 -4.07 0.07 -0.37
C SER A 25 -4.11 0.40 1.13
N SER A 26 -3.51 1.51 1.51
CA SER A 26 -3.48 1.98 2.90
C SER A 26 -3.69 3.49 2.98
N LEU A 27 -4.33 3.94 4.06
CA LEU A 27 -4.42 5.34 4.45
C LEU A 27 -3.48 5.57 5.63
N LEU A 28 -2.59 6.53 5.51
CA LEU A 28 -1.76 7.04 6.60
C LEU A 28 -2.10 8.51 6.85
N GLU A 29 -2.67 8.81 8.02
CA GLU A 29 -2.85 10.18 8.51
C GLU A 29 -1.72 10.48 9.49
N ILE A 30 -0.82 11.37 9.11
CA ILE A 30 0.37 11.75 9.89
C ILE A 30 0.80 13.17 9.50
N ALA A 31 1.37 13.92 10.41
CA ALA A 31 1.80 15.30 10.16
C ALA A 31 0.67 16.22 9.65
N GLY A 32 -0.59 15.94 10.01
CA GLY A 32 -1.76 16.65 9.52
C GLY A 32 -2.08 16.40 8.04
N ARG A 33 -1.46 15.42 7.40
CA ARG A 33 -1.66 15.04 5.98
C ARG A 33 -2.51 13.78 5.85
N THR A 34 -3.23 13.69 4.74
CA THR A 34 -3.96 12.49 4.30
C THR A 34 -3.16 11.83 3.16
N ILE A 35 -2.48 10.74 3.48
CA ILE A 35 -1.57 10.04 2.57
C ILE A 35 -2.18 8.70 2.19
N VAL A 36 -2.27 8.43 0.89
CA VAL A 36 -2.65 7.10 0.38
C VAL A 36 -1.39 6.38 -0.08
N VAL A 37 -1.14 5.20 0.46
CA VAL A 37 -0.06 4.31 0.02
C VAL A 37 -0.67 3.18 -0.79
N ASP A 38 -0.33 3.16 -2.07
CA ASP A 38 -0.91 2.31 -3.12
C ASP A 38 -2.40 2.53 -3.39
N CYS A 39 -2.80 2.26 -4.62
CA CYS A 39 -4.12 2.51 -5.17
C CYS A 39 -4.69 1.26 -5.87
N GLY A 40 -4.76 0.13 -5.16
CA GLY A 40 -5.48 -1.05 -5.63
C GLY A 40 -6.99 -0.79 -5.75
N LEU A 41 -7.68 -1.66 -6.49
CA LEU A 41 -9.15 -1.56 -6.64
C LEU A 41 -9.83 -1.55 -5.27
N GLY A 42 -10.79 -0.63 -5.08
CA GLY A 42 -11.52 -0.44 -3.82
C GLY A 42 -10.98 0.69 -2.96
N VAL A 43 -9.81 1.28 -3.28
CA VAL A 43 -9.20 2.35 -2.47
C VAL A 43 -10.13 3.55 -2.27
N THR A 44 -10.84 3.99 -3.31
CA THR A 44 -11.79 5.12 -3.23
C THR A 44 -12.91 4.81 -2.24
N ARG A 45 -13.46 3.61 -2.30
CA ARG A 45 -14.50 3.16 -1.38
C ARG A 45 -13.95 3.02 0.03
N GLY A 46 -12.77 2.40 0.19
CA GLY A 46 -12.11 2.24 1.48
C GLY A 46 -11.86 3.57 2.19
N LEU A 47 -11.41 4.60 1.48
CA LEU A 47 -11.23 5.95 2.02
C LEU A 47 -12.54 6.54 2.54
N THR A 48 -13.62 6.43 1.78
CA THR A 48 -14.93 6.95 2.21
C THR A 48 -15.50 6.19 3.40
N ASP A 49 -15.33 4.88 3.45
CA ASP A 49 -15.74 4.03 4.59
C ASP A 49 -14.89 4.30 5.83
N ALA A 50 -13.61 4.68 5.67
CA ALA A 50 -12.74 5.16 6.75
C ALA A 50 -13.08 6.59 7.24
N GLY A 51 -14.10 7.24 6.65
CA GLY A 51 -14.56 8.57 7.02
C GLY A 51 -13.76 9.71 6.41
N VAL A 52 -12.89 9.44 5.43
CA VAL A 52 -12.09 10.47 4.76
C VAL A 52 -12.94 11.19 3.73
N SER A 53 -12.94 12.53 3.79
CA SER A 53 -13.48 13.34 2.69
C SER A 53 -12.52 13.29 1.50
N LEU A 54 -13.00 12.84 0.36
CA LEU A 54 -12.17 12.80 -0.86
C LEU A 54 -11.64 14.19 -1.27
N LYS A 55 -12.29 15.28 -0.80
CA LYS A 55 -11.77 16.65 -0.99
C LYS A 55 -10.47 16.91 -0.21
N ALA A 56 -10.16 16.10 0.80
CA ALA A 56 -8.96 16.23 1.61
C ALA A 56 -7.79 15.39 1.08
N LEU A 57 -7.95 14.69 -0.03
CA LEU A 57 -6.88 13.92 -0.66
C LEU A 57 -5.71 14.86 -1.00
N ASP A 58 -4.54 14.62 -0.39
CA ASP A 58 -3.38 15.50 -0.47
C ASP A 58 -2.21 14.81 -1.17
N LEU A 59 -1.92 13.58 -0.77
CA LEU A 59 -0.70 12.89 -1.15
C LEU A 59 -0.98 11.41 -1.47
N ILE A 60 -0.44 10.93 -2.58
CA ILE A 60 -0.44 9.52 -2.96
C ILE A 60 1.00 9.08 -3.16
N VAL A 61 1.38 7.92 -2.60
CA VAL A 61 2.68 7.30 -2.82
C VAL A 61 2.45 5.89 -3.34
N VAL A 62 2.92 5.60 -4.55
CA VAL A 62 2.81 4.30 -5.20
C VAL A 62 4.14 3.57 -5.07
N THR A 63 4.12 2.34 -4.57
CA THR A 63 5.33 1.53 -4.34
C THR A 63 5.89 0.94 -5.61
N HIS A 64 5.02 0.41 -6.49
CA HIS A 64 5.35 -0.13 -7.81
C HIS A 64 4.09 -0.18 -8.71
N LEU A 65 4.27 -0.57 -9.99
CA LEU A 65 3.21 -0.45 -11.00
C LEU A 65 2.44 -1.75 -11.30
N HIS A 66 2.43 -2.74 -10.41
CA HIS A 66 1.45 -3.82 -10.55
C HIS A 66 0.03 -3.30 -10.36
N SER A 67 -0.92 -3.91 -11.05
CA SER A 67 -2.31 -3.42 -11.09
C SER A 67 -3.01 -3.42 -9.73
N ASP A 68 -2.66 -4.31 -8.82
CA ASP A 68 -3.17 -4.34 -7.46
C ASP A 68 -2.61 -3.22 -6.55
N HIS A 69 -1.68 -2.41 -7.06
CA HIS A 69 -1.10 -1.24 -6.37
C HIS A 69 -1.42 0.09 -7.07
N VAL A 70 -1.84 0.08 -8.34
CA VAL A 70 -1.96 1.34 -9.10
C VAL A 70 -3.25 1.49 -9.92
N LEU A 71 -4.04 0.42 -10.09
CA LEU A 71 -5.14 0.42 -11.06
C LEU A 71 -6.21 1.48 -10.78
N GLU A 72 -6.47 1.81 -9.52
CA GLU A 72 -7.46 2.82 -9.14
C GLU A 72 -6.88 4.23 -8.90
N LEU A 73 -5.58 4.46 -9.17
CA LEU A 73 -4.95 5.79 -9.02
C LEU A 73 -5.73 6.89 -9.76
N GLY A 74 -5.95 6.70 -11.04
CA GLY A 74 -6.70 7.66 -11.86
C GLY A 74 -8.17 7.79 -11.44
N PRO A 75 -8.93 6.71 -11.31
CA PRO A 75 -10.29 6.73 -10.79
C PRO A 75 -10.45 7.37 -9.42
N LEU A 76 -9.54 7.14 -8.47
CA LEU A 76 -9.53 7.79 -7.17
C LEU A 76 -9.48 9.31 -7.30
N ILE A 77 -8.48 9.82 -8.02
CA ILE A 77 -8.27 11.26 -8.19
C ILE A 77 -9.44 11.89 -8.95
N HIS A 78 -9.95 11.24 -10.00
CA HIS A 78 -11.09 11.70 -10.76
C HIS A 78 -12.37 11.75 -9.88
N THR A 79 -12.59 10.72 -9.06
CA THR A 79 -13.73 10.68 -8.14
C THR A 79 -13.61 11.77 -7.08
N ALA A 80 -12.41 12.00 -6.55
CA ALA A 80 -12.15 13.11 -5.62
C ALA A 80 -12.45 14.47 -6.28
N TRP A 81 -12.02 14.68 -7.53
CA TRP A 81 -12.30 15.88 -8.30
C TRP A 81 -13.80 16.07 -8.54
N THR A 82 -14.54 15.04 -8.91
CA THR A 82 -15.99 15.12 -9.05
C THR A 82 -16.71 15.36 -7.71
N ALA A 83 -16.13 14.89 -6.60
CA ALA A 83 -16.59 15.19 -5.25
C ALA A 83 -16.26 16.62 -4.77
N GLY A 84 -15.49 17.39 -5.56
CA GLY A 84 -15.18 18.80 -5.30
C GLY A 84 -13.75 19.08 -4.80
N LEU A 85 -12.81 18.15 -5.01
CA LEU A 85 -11.38 18.45 -4.85
C LEU A 85 -10.99 19.58 -5.82
N ALA A 86 -10.37 20.64 -5.28
CA ALA A 86 -10.01 21.83 -6.05
C ALA A 86 -8.60 22.36 -5.72
N HIS A 87 -7.83 21.65 -4.91
CA HIS A 87 -6.44 21.95 -4.60
C HIS A 87 -5.49 20.92 -5.24
N PRO A 88 -4.17 21.21 -5.32
CA PRO A 88 -3.20 20.28 -5.86
C PRO A 88 -3.14 18.97 -5.07
N VAL A 89 -2.95 17.85 -5.79
CA VAL A 89 -2.63 16.53 -5.26
C VAL A 89 -1.26 16.13 -5.81
N ARG A 90 -0.37 15.69 -4.94
CA ARG A 90 0.92 15.15 -5.35
C ARG A 90 0.88 13.62 -5.37
N VAL A 91 1.40 13.07 -6.46
CA VAL A 91 1.55 11.63 -6.66
C VAL A 91 3.04 11.33 -6.79
N PHE A 92 3.56 10.59 -5.82
CA PHE A 92 4.91 10.04 -5.90
C PHE A 92 4.82 8.59 -6.32
N GLY A 93 5.66 8.17 -7.28
CA GLY A 93 5.69 6.78 -7.72
C GLY A 93 6.98 6.46 -8.49
N PRO A 94 7.22 5.16 -8.81
CA PRO A 94 8.38 4.77 -9.60
C PRO A 94 8.30 5.26 -11.04
N ALA A 95 9.38 5.07 -11.79
CA ALA A 95 9.40 5.36 -13.22
C ALA A 95 8.24 4.69 -13.96
N GLY A 96 7.50 5.45 -14.77
CA GLY A 96 6.27 5.03 -15.46
C GLY A 96 4.96 5.53 -14.82
N THR A 97 4.99 6.06 -13.60
CA THR A 97 3.79 6.62 -12.94
C THR A 97 3.20 7.80 -13.71
N GLN A 98 4.06 8.68 -14.24
CA GLN A 98 3.63 9.78 -15.11
C GLN A 98 2.91 9.27 -16.36
N ALA A 99 3.40 8.19 -16.96
CA ALA A 99 2.77 7.60 -18.15
C ALA A 99 1.41 6.98 -17.82
N CYS A 100 1.26 6.32 -16.66
CA CYS A 100 -0.02 5.80 -16.17
C CYS A 100 -1.04 6.93 -16.00
N TRP A 101 -0.64 8.05 -15.36
CA TRP A 101 -1.50 9.22 -15.17
C TRP A 101 -1.91 9.85 -16.51
N GLN A 102 -0.98 10.04 -17.44
CA GLN A 102 -1.29 10.57 -18.78
C GLN A 102 -2.23 9.66 -19.57
N GLY A 103 -2.03 8.34 -19.48
CA GLY A 103 -2.94 7.35 -20.09
C GLY A 103 -4.38 7.46 -19.54
N PHE A 104 -4.50 7.65 -18.22
CA PHE A 104 -5.80 7.87 -17.58
C PHE A 104 -6.45 9.18 -18.08
N LEU A 105 -5.73 10.29 -18.11
CA LEU A 105 -6.24 11.56 -18.62
C LEU A 105 -6.75 11.45 -20.07
N GLN A 106 -6.03 10.71 -20.92
CA GLN A 106 -6.45 10.47 -22.29
C GLN A 106 -7.76 9.66 -22.36
N SER A 107 -7.86 8.61 -21.53
CA SER A 107 -9.06 7.75 -21.50
C SER A 107 -10.31 8.50 -21.01
N MET A 108 -10.12 9.47 -20.11
CA MET A 108 -11.21 10.26 -19.50
C MET A 108 -11.38 11.67 -20.11
N ALA A 109 -10.67 11.99 -21.19
CA ALA A 109 -10.65 13.33 -21.77
C ALA A 109 -12.06 13.89 -22.03
N PHE A 110 -12.96 13.06 -22.57
CA PHE A 110 -14.35 13.47 -22.86
C PHE A 110 -15.08 13.94 -21.59
N ASP A 111 -15.05 13.15 -20.50
CA ASP A 111 -15.75 13.49 -19.25
C ASP A 111 -15.12 14.70 -18.58
N ILE A 112 -13.79 14.77 -18.57
CA ILE A 112 -13.06 15.90 -18.01
C ILE A 112 -13.40 17.20 -18.74
N ASP A 113 -13.36 17.20 -20.08
CA ASP A 113 -13.59 18.40 -20.89
C ASP A 113 -15.02 18.92 -20.75
N ILE A 114 -16.02 18.02 -20.78
CA ILE A 114 -17.41 18.43 -20.67
C ILE A 114 -17.70 19.02 -19.28
N ARG A 115 -17.16 18.44 -18.20
CA ARG A 115 -17.38 18.96 -16.83
C ARG A 115 -16.68 20.29 -16.55
N ILE A 116 -15.54 20.55 -17.20
CA ILE A 116 -14.89 21.84 -17.12
C ILE A 116 -15.80 22.91 -17.74
N VAL A 117 -16.38 22.63 -18.91
CA VAL A 117 -17.23 23.59 -19.64
C VAL A 117 -18.60 23.76 -19.00
N ASP A 118 -19.26 22.65 -18.64
CA ASP A 118 -20.63 22.64 -18.15
C ASP A 118 -20.74 22.99 -16.67
N GLU A 119 -19.86 22.42 -15.84
CA GLU A 119 -19.92 22.59 -14.38
C GLU A 119 -18.95 23.65 -13.85
N GLY A 120 -18.06 24.22 -14.69
CA GLY A 120 -17.07 25.21 -14.28
C GLY A 120 -15.98 24.64 -13.35
N ARG A 121 -15.69 23.35 -13.43
CA ARG A 121 -14.67 22.72 -12.58
C ARG A 121 -13.26 23.19 -12.94
N PRO A 122 -12.34 23.24 -11.97
CA PRO A 122 -10.92 23.44 -12.28
C PRO A 122 -10.42 22.31 -13.18
N ASP A 123 -9.48 22.60 -14.06
CA ASP A 123 -8.91 21.58 -14.96
C ASP A 123 -8.11 20.56 -14.15
N LEU A 124 -8.60 19.31 -14.13
CA LEU A 124 -8.00 18.18 -13.41
C LEU A 124 -6.52 17.97 -13.78
N ARG A 125 -6.15 18.24 -15.04
CA ARG A 125 -4.78 18.09 -15.54
C ARG A 125 -3.77 19.01 -14.83
N ARG A 126 -4.26 20.11 -14.23
CA ARG A 126 -3.47 21.10 -13.51
C ARG A 126 -3.46 20.91 -12.00
N LEU A 127 -4.31 20.02 -11.50
CA LEU A 127 -4.42 19.73 -10.07
C LEU A 127 -3.47 18.60 -9.62
N VAL A 128 -2.89 17.84 -10.55
CA VAL A 128 -2.08 16.68 -10.20
C VAL A 128 -0.64 16.89 -10.63
N GLU A 129 0.24 16.82 -9.66
CA GLU A 129 1.68 16.79 -9.86
C GLU A 129 2.18 15.37 -9.63
N VAL A 130 2.79 14.77 -10.66
CA VAL A 130 3.42 13.44 -10.56
C VAL A 130 4.93 13.61 -10.48
N VAL A 131 5.51 13.06 -9.43
CA VAL A 131 6.96 13.04 -9.18
C VAL A 131 7.44 11.59 -9.16
N GLU A 132 8.28 11.23 -10.13
CA GLU A 132 8.87 9.89 -10.16
C GLU A 132 10.11 9.85 -9.27
N TYR A 133 10.22 8.81 -8.44
CA TYR A 133 11.31 8.65 -7.48
C TYR A 133 12.11 7.34 -7.72
N SER A 134 13.23 7.23 -7.04
CA SER A 134 14.10 6.05 -6.98
C SER A 134 14.59 5.85 -5.54
N ASP A 135 15.58 4.98 -5.32
CA ASP A 135 16.20 4.82 -3.98
C ASP A 135 16.61 6.16 -3.36
N GLY A 136 16.43 6.28 -2.06
CA GLY A 136 16.82 7.44 -1.27
C GLY A 136 15.63 8.30 -0.83
N ASP A 137 15.86 9.60 -0.69
CA ASP A 137 14.85 10.53 -0.23
C ASP A 137 13.78 10.77 -1.31
N VAL A 138 12.52 10.57 -0.96
CA VAL A 138 11.36 10.85 -1.82
C VAL A 138 10.94 12.31 -1.63
N PHE A 139 10.71 12.72 -0.39
CA PHE A 139 10.50 14.13 -0.02
C PHE A 139 10.72 14.33 1.49
N SER A 140 10.92 15.60 1.90
CA SER A 140 10.98 16.01 3.31
C SER A 140 10.33 17.37 3.47
N GLU A 141 9.19 17.46 4.18
CA GLU A 141 8.40 18.68 4.37
C GLU A 141 7.66 18.64 5.70
N ASP A 142 7.55 19.78 6.38
CA ASP A 142 6.76 19.95 7.61
C ASP A 142 7.08 18.92 8.71
N GLY A 143 8.34 18.45 8.78
CA GLY A 143 8.79 17.44 9.72
C GLY A 143 8.49 15.99 9.33
N LEU A 144 7.78 15.77 8.22
CA LEU A 144 7.59 14.46 7.62
C LEU A 144 8.70 14.20 6.60
N THR A 145 9.45 13.13 6.77
CA THR A 145 10.43 12.64 5.79
C THR A 145 9.98 11.30 5.25
N VAL A 146 10.00 11.15 3.94
CA VAL A 146 9.72 9.87 3.26
C VAL A 146 10.94 9.44 2.48
N SER A 147 11.39 8.21 2.74
CA SER A 147 12.49 7.58 2.03
C SER A 147 12.10 6.24 1.44
N ALA A 148 12.78 5.85 0.36
CA ALA A 148 12.53 4.63 -0.41
C ALA A 148 13.77 3.75 -0.48
N LEU A 149 13.57 2.45 -0.40
CA LEU A 149 14.59 1.43 -0.63
C LEU A 149 14.09 0.47 -1.71
N ARG A 150 14.87 0.31 -2.77
CA ARG A 150 14.55 -0.68 -3.81
C ARG A 150 14.60 -2.09 -3.20
N VAL A 151 13.53 -2.85 -3.43
CA VAL A 151 13.39 -4.22 -2.96
C VAL A 151 13.39 -5.21 -4.13
N ASP A 152 13.51 -6.50 -3.82
CA ASP A 152 13.62 -7.56 -4.82
C ASP A 152 12.24 -8.17 -5.15
N HIS A 153 11.63 -7.69 -6.24
CA HIS A 153 10.30 -8.15 -6.70
C HIS A 153 10.31 -8.52 -8.20
N PRO A 154 11.05 -9.58 -8.60
CA PRO A 154 11.15 -9.93 -10.02
C PRO A 154 9.80 -10.35 -10.63
N PRO A 155 9.50 -9.97 -11.90
CA PRO A 155 10.40 -9.27 -12.84
C PRO A 155 10.36 -7.74 -12.74
N VAL A 156 9.65 -7.16 -11.76
CA VAL A 156 9.61 -5.71 -11.56
C VAL A 156 10.91 -5.24 -10.93
N THR A 157 11.55 -4.28 -11.58
CA THR A 157 12.83 -3.70 -11.13
C THR A 157 12.66 -2.45 -10.28
N ASP A 158 11.56 -1.71 -10.51
CA ASP A 158 11.23 -0.49 -9.78
C ASP A 158 10.10 -0.76 -8.78
N CYS A 159 10.47 -1.45 -7.71
CA CYS A 159 9.63 -1.76 -6.56
C CYS A 159 10.32 -1.26 -5.30
N PHE A 160 9.63 -0.50 -4.46
CA PHE A 160 10.27 0.22 -3.36
C PHE A 160 9.51 0.04 -2.04
N ALA A 161 10.23 -0.40 -1.01
CA ALA A 161 9.81 -0.20 0.36
C ALA A 161 9.86 1.29 0.71
N LEU A 162 8.96 1.73 1.57
CA LEU A 162 8.82 3.14 1.96
C LEU A 162 8.92 3.28 3.46
N ARG A 163 9.65 4.30 3.92
CA ARG A 163 9.71 4.69 5.32
C ARG A 163 9.19 6.11 5.47
N PHE A 164 8.24 6.29 6.39
CA PHE A 164 7.64 7.57 6.78
C PHE A 164 8.09 7.88 8.20
N ASP A 165 8.86 8.95 8.37
CA ASP A 165 9.35 9.41 9.67
C ASP A 165 8.73 10.76 10.02
N HIS A 166 8.09 10.83 11.21
CA HIS A 166 7.57 12.06 11.79
C HIS A 166 7.62 11.98 13.33
N ALA A 167 7.51 13.10 14.01
CA ALA A 167 7.46 13.14 15.48
C ALA A 167 6.25 12.39 16.08
N GLU A 168 5.19 12.17 15.31
CA GLU A 168 4.01 11.39 15.71
C GLU A 168 4.22 9.88 15.58
N GLY A 169 5.27 9.43 14.90
CA GLY A 169 5.65 8.02 14.75
C GLY A 169 6.32 7.70 13.42
N THR A 170 6.82 6.47 13.32
CA THR A 170 7.51 5.93 12.16
C THR A 170 6.79 4.70 11.60
N VAL A 171 6.44 4.73 10.32
CA VAL A 171 5.83 3.59 9.61
C VAL A 171 6.69 3.18 8.43
N VAL A 172 6.90 1.87 8.29
CA VAL A 172 7.57 1.29 7.12
C VAL A 172 6.62 0.36 6.39
N PHE A 173 6.52 0.50 5.08
CA PHE A 173 5.84 -0.44 4.17
C PHE A 173 6.88 -1.21 3.39
N SER A 174 6.81 -2.54 3.41
CA SER A 174 7.77 -3.38 2.67
C SER A 174 7.63 -3.27 1.17
N SER A 175 6.47 -2.87 0.66
CA SER A 175 6.03 -3.18 -0.70
C SER A 175 6.00 -4.70 -0.95
N ASP A 176 5.84 -5.12 -2.20
CA ASP A 176 6.02 -6.52 -2.58
C ASP A 176 7.51 -6.85 -2.72
N THR A 177 7.93 -7.94 -2.12
CA THR A 177 9.35 -8.32 -2.15
C THR A 177 9.56 -9.80 -1.86
N ALA A 178 10.50 -10.42 -2.52
CA ALA A 178 11.11 -11.65 -2.02
C ALA A 178 11.75 -11.40 -0.64
N TYR A 179 12.12 -12.44 0.08
CA TYR A 179 12.83 -12.28 1.34
C TYR A 179 14.08 -11.41 1.17
N PHE A 180 14.04 -10.20 1.72
CA PHE A 180 15.02 -9.15 1.51
C PHE A 180 15.58 -8.61 2.84
N PRO A 181 16.60 -9.25 3.43
CA PRO A 181 17.17 -8.86 4.72
C PRO A 181 17.57 -7.38 4.86
N PRO A 182 18.05 -6.67 3.83
CA PRO A 182 18.37 -5.25 3.96
C PRO A 182 17.18 -4.36 4.34
N LEU A 183 15.95 -4.83 4.16
CA LEU A 183 14.74 -4.13 4.63
C LEU A 183 14.75 -3.90 6.15
N ALA A 184 15.41 -4.78 6.93
CA ALA A 184 15.54 -4.60 8.36
C ALA A 184 16.30 -3.32 8.73
N ASP A 185 17.24 -2.87 7.91
CA ASP A 185 17.95 -1.60 8.15
C ASP A 185 17.03 -0.39 7.90
N LEU A 186 16.22 -0.43 6.83
CA LEU A 186 15.20 0.61 6.59
C LEU A 186 14.16 0.65 7.71
N ALA A 187 13.72 -0.52 8.19
CA ALA A 187 12.68 -0.64 9.22
C ALA A 187 13.20 -0.47 10.64
N ARG A 188 14.51 -0.25 10.85
CA ARG A 188 15.13 -0.21 12.17
C ARG A 188 14.40 0.75 13.12
N GLY A 189 13.91 0.18 14.24
CA GLY A 189 13.25 0.92 15.31
C GLY A 189 11.95 1.61 14.91
N ALA A 190 11.32 1.22 13.78
CA ALA A 190 10.02 1.77 13.40
C ALA A 190 8.93 1.35 14.39
N ASP A 191 7.95 2.21 14.62
CA ASP A 191 6.79 1.87 15.44
C ASP A 191 5.95 0.78 14.79
N ILE A 192 5.78 0.86 13.46
CA ILE A 192 4.98 -0.09 12.69
C ILE A 192 5.76 -0.50 11.43
N LEU A 193 5.92 -1.81 11.24
CA LEU A 193 6.32 -2.41 9.96
C LEU A 193 5.10 -3.10 9.33
N VAL A 194 4.60 -2.55 8.23
CA VAL A 194 3.60 -3.17 7.35
C VAL A 194 4.34 -4.00 6.31
N HIS A 195 4.30 -5.31 6.44
CA HIS A 195 5.05 -6.22 5.58
C HIS A 195 4.10 -7.12 4.81
N GLU A 196 4.36 -7.30 3.50
CA GLU A 196 3.66 -8.30 2.71
C GLU A 196 3.87 -9.69 3.31
N ALA A 197 2.93 -10.61 3.07
CA ALA A 197 3.08 -11.96 3.57
C ALA A 197 2.42 -13.02 2.70
N MET A 198 3.10 -14.16 2.58
CA MET A 198 2.60 -15.34 1.89
C MET A 198 2.59 -16.55 2.83
N LEU A 199 1.57 -17.45 2.68
CA LEU A 199 1.51 -18.75 3.31
C LEU A 199 1.68 -19.86 2.28
N ALA A 200 2.70 -20.68 2.43
CA ALA A 200 3.00 -21.80 1.54
C ALA A 200 1.81 -22.78 1.41
N ALA A 201 1.07 -23.01 2.50
CA ALA A 201 -0.07 -23.92 2.54
C ALA A 201 -1.20 -23.59 1.54
N GLY A 202 -1.33 -22.32 1.14
CA GLY A 202 -2.38 -21.86 0.21
C GLY A 202 -1.92 -21.69 -1.23
N VAL A 203 -0.61 -21.71 -1.52
CA VAL A 203 -0.06 -21.38 -2.85
C VAL A 203 -0.61 -22.32 -3.93
N ASP A 204 -0.59 -23.63 -3.71
CA ASP A 204 -1.05 -24.61 -4.70
C ASP A 204 -2.56 -24.48 -4.98
N ARG A 205 -3.37 -24.21 -3.96
CA ARG A 205 -4.80 -23.95 -4.13
C ARG A 205 -5.06 -22.65 -4.88
N LEU A 206 -4.29 -21.59 -4.58
CA LEU A 206 -4.37 -20.33 -5.32
C LEU A 206 -4.04 -20.51 -6.80
N VAL A 207 -2.96 -21.22 -7.11
CA VAL A 207 -2.55 -21.54 -8.48
C VAL A 207 -3.62 -22.34 -9.22
N ALA A 208 -4.17 -23.38 -8.57
CA ALA A 208 -5.20 -24.23 -9.16
C ALA A 208 -6.47 -23.44 -9.51
N ARG A 209 -6.95 -22.58 -8.61
CA ARG A 209 -8.18 -21.78 -8.83
C ARG A 209 -7.98 -20.60 -9.78
N THR A 210 -6.73 -20.10 -9.95
CA THR A 210 -6.42 -19.02 -10.90
C THR A 210 -6.24 -19.53 -12.33
N GLY A 211 -5.80 -20.80 -12.49
CA GLY A 211 -5.67 -21.45 -13.78
C GLY A 211 -4.40 -21.10 -14.58
N ASN A 212 -3.49 -20.30 -14.02
CA ASN A 212 -2.25 -19.87 -14.70
C ASN A 212 -1.06 -20.85 -14.54
N GLY A 213 -1.27 -21.99 -13.92
CA GLY A 213 -0.33 -23.10 -13.87
C GLY A 213 1.00 -22.81 -13.19
N ALA A 214 2.05 -23.51 -13.64
CA ALA A 214 3.36 -23.52 -13.00
C ALA A 214 4.03 -22.14 -12.94
N ARG A 215 3.86 -21.30 -13.98
CA ARG A 215 4.47 -19.98 -14.01
C ARG A 215 3.98 -19.05 -12.89
N LEU A 216 2.70 -19.12 -12.52
CA LEU A 216 2.19 -18.35 -11.38
C LEU A 216 2.83 -18.81 -10.08
N LYS A 217 2.98 -20.13 -9.89
CA LYS A 217 3.66 -20.66 -8.70
C LYS A 217 5.12 -20.22 -8.63
N GLU A 218 5.85 -20.32 -9.73
CA GLU A 218 7.24 -19.86 -9.82
C GLU A 218 7.37 -18.37 -9.48
N HIS A 219 6.48 -17.55 -10.04
CA HIS A 219 6.43 -16.11 -9.74
C HIS A 219 6.19 -15.85 -8.25
N LEU A 220 5.14 -16.44 -7.66
CA LEU A 220 4.82 -16.24 -6.26
C LEU A 220 6.00 -16.58 -5.35
N LEU A 221 6.65 -17.73 -5.58
CA LEU A 221 7.78 -18.18 -4.76
C LEU A 221 9.05 -17.35 -4.96
N ALA A 222 9.22 -16.71 -6.11
CA ALA A 222 10.40 -15.89 -6.42
C ALA A 222 10.25 -14.44 -5.99
N SER A 223 9.01 -13.96 -5.78
CA SER A 223 8.72 -12.52 -5.71
C SER A 223 8.06 -12.07 -4.41
N HIS A 224 7.70 -13.03 -3.52
CA HIS A 224 7.00 -12.73 -2.26
C HIS A 224 7.64 -13.39 -1.04
N THR A 225 7.40 -12.79 0.11
CA THR A 225 7.99 -13.16 1.41
C THR A 225 7.03 -14.05 2.20
N PHE A 226 7.52 -15.18 2.75
CA PHE A 226 6.72 -15.97 3.69
C PHE A 226 6.53 -15.25 5.03
N ALA A 227 5.37 -15.48 5.68
CA ALA A 227 5.02 -14.81 6.94
C ALA A 227 6.07 -15.00 8.06
N GLU A 228 6.75 -16.17 8.13
CA GLU A 228 7.85 -16.37 9.08
C GLU A 228 9.09 -15.52 8.73
N GLN A 229 9.34 -15.28 7.44
CA GLN A 229 10.44 -14.43 6.98
C GLN A 229 10.14 -12.96 7.27
N ALA A 230 8.89 -12.51 7.08
CA ALA A 230 8.45 -11.18 7.50
C ALA A 230 8.65 -10.98 9.02
N GLY A 231 8.35 -12.02 9.82
CA GLY A 231 8.66 -12.03 11.24
C GLY A 231 10.14 -11.90 11.54
N ALA A 232 11.01 -12.55 10.76
CA ALA A 232 12.46 -12.45 10.93
C ALA A 232 13.00 -11.04 10.61
N ILE A 233 12.43 -10.37 9.60
CA ILE A 233 12.74 -8.97 9.30
C ILE A 233 12.32 -8.06 10.47
N ALA A 234 11.11 -8.25 11.00
CA ALA A 234 10.59 -7.47 12.12
C ALA A 234 11.47 -7.60 13.37
N GLU A 235 11.92 -8.83 13.68
CA GLU A 235 12.82 -9.12 14.81
C GLU A 235 14.20 -8.45 14.61
N ALA A 236 14.78 -8.58 13.40
CA ALA A 236 16.07 -7.99 13.09
C ALA A 236 16.04 -6.45 13.12
N ALA A 237 14.92 -5.85 12.73
CA ALA A 237 14.70 -4.41 12.73
C ALA A 237 14.37 -3.86 14.14
N GLY A 238 13.88 -4.69 15.06
CA GLY A 238 13.44 -4.26 16.39
C GLY A 238 12.24 -3.31 16.34
N VAL A 239 11.25 -3.62 15.48
CA VAL A 239 10.05 -2.78 15.32
C VAL A 239 9.11 -2.89 16.51
N GLY A 240 8.28 -1.87 16.75
CA GLY A 240 7.27 -1.92 17.80
C GLY A 240 6.14 -2.92 17.49
N ARG A 241 5.69 -2.96 16.24
CA ARG A 241 4.59 -3.82 15.75
C ARG A 241 4.86 -4.31 14.33
N LEU A 242 4.62 -5.60 14.09
CA LEU A 242 4.52 -6.18 12.76
C LEU A 242 3.05 -6.26 12.34
N VAL A 243 2.74 -5.71 11.15
CA VAL A 243 1.45 -5.86 10.47
C VAL A 243 1.66 -6.71 9.23
N LEU A 244 1.10 -7.91 9.18
CA LEU A 244 1.09 -8.69 7.94
C LEU A 244 -0.02 -8.16 7.03
N HIS A 245 0.37 -7.75 5.84
CA HIS A 245 -0.47 -7.10 4.83
C HIS A 245 -0.26 -7.77 3.48
N HIS A 246 -0.94 -7.32 2.41
CA HIS A 246 -0.80 -7.92 1.08
C HIS A 246 -0.78 -9.46 1.15
N LEU A 247 -1.82 -10.04 1.78
CA LEU A 247 -1.85 -11.45 2.16
C LEU A 247 -2.03 -12.36 0.94
N ILE A 248 -1.18 -13.39 0.80
CA ILE A 248 -1.22 -14.36 -0.29
C ILE A 248 -1.29 -15.80 0.28
N PRO A 249 -2.41 -16.49 0.07
CA PRO A 249 -3.72 -16.04 -0.40
C PRO A 249 -4.57 -15.46 0.74
N ALA A 250 -5.22 -14.33 0.54
CA ALA A 250 -6.09 -13.71 1.54
C ALA A 250 -7.52 -14.27 1.56
N ASP A 251 -7.93 -14.94 0.48
CA ASP A 251 -9.29 -15.39 0.23
C ASP A 251 -9.41 -16.94 0.12
N ASP A 252 -8.53 -17.66 0.80
CA ASP A 252 -8.57 -19.12 0.88
C ASP A 252 -9.39 -19.54 2.10
N PRO A 253 -10.54 -20.25 1.92
CA PRO A 253 -11.39 -20.63 3.03
C PRO A 253 -10.76 -21.65 3.99
N GLU A 254 -9.68 -22.31 3.59
CA GLU A 254 -8.92 -23.24 4.43
C GLU A 254 -7.80 -22.56 5.24
N ILE A 255 -7.61 -21.24 5.07
CA ILE A 255 -6.62 -20.46 5.81
C ILE A 255 -7.34 -19.53 6.78
N SER A 256 -7.06 -19.73 8.04
CA SER A 256 -7.57 -18.89 9.13
C SER A 256 -6.57 -17.81 9.54
N GLN A 257 -7.02 -16.82 10.29
CA GLN A 257 -6.12 -15.84 10.92
C GLN A 257 -5.09 -16.51 11.83
N ALA A 258 -5.44 -17.62 12.48
CA ALA A 258 -4.52 -18.37 13.35
C ALA A 258 -3.34 -18.97 12.57
N ASP A 259 -3.51 -19.32 11.30
CA ASP A 259 -2.42 -19.86 10.48
C ASP A 259 -1.37 -18.78 10.18
N TRP A 260 -1.81 -17.53 9.92
CA TRP A 260 -0.93 -16.39 9.75
C TRP A 260 -0.16 -16.08 11.02
N VAL A 261 -0.87 -16.07 12.16
CA VAL A 261 -0.25 -15.86 13.49
C VAL A 261 0.78 -16.96 13.76
N ALA A 262 0.43 -18.22 13.56
CA ALA A 262 1.34 -19.35 13.81
C ALA A 262 2.60 -19.28 12.94
N ALA A 263 2.47 -18.85 11.68
CA ALA A 263 3.61 -18.71 10.78
C ALA A 263 4.55 -17.58 11.24
N ALA A 264 4.02 -16.38 11.49
CA ALA A 264 4.83 -15.23 11.94
C ALA A 264 5.50 -15.48 13.30
N ARG A 265 4.80 -16.16 14.22
CA ARG A 265 5.29 -16.49 15.57
C ARG A 265 6.49 -17.43 15.61
N LYS A 266 6.86 -18.04 14.50
CA LYS A 266 8.11 -18.83 14.43
C LYS A 266 9.37 -17.95 14.59
N SER A 267 9.29 -16.68 14.24
CA SER A 267 10.43 -15.75 14.24
C SER A 267 10.15 -14.41 14.91
N TRP A 268 8.90 -14.08 15.24
CA TRP A 268 8.50 -12.79 15.84
C TRP A 268 7.65 -12.99 17.09
N GLN A 269 8.06 -12.38 18.22
CA GLN A 269 7.34 -12.48 19.49
C GLN A 269 6.72 -11.15 19.95
N GLY A 270 6.98 -10.04 19.23
CA GLY A 270 6.45 -8.72 19.54
C GLY A 270 4.97 -8.55 19.15
N ALA A 271 4.46 -7.32 19.15
CA ALA A 271 3.09 -7.02 18.75
C ALA A 271 2.86 -7.41 17.28
N LEU A 272 1.79 -8.15 17.01
CA LEU A 272 1.45 -8.69 15.70
C LEU A 272 -0.01 -8.37 15.33
N THR A 273 -0.22 -7.89 14.13
CA THR A 273 -1.53 -7.64 13.54
C THR A 273 -1.62 -8.34 12.19
N ILE A 274 -2.72 -9.02 11.92
CA ILE A 274 -3.03 -9.57 10.60
C ILE A 274 -4.03 -8.63 9.94
N ALA A 275 -3.72 -8.15 8.74
CA ALA A 275 -4.54 -7.18 8.03
C ALA A 275 -5.93 -7.73 7.68
N SER A 276 -6.89 -6.86 7.74
CA SER A 276 -8.21 -7.00 7.11
C SER A 276 -8.65 -5.61 6.59
N ASP A 277 -9.54 -5.60 5.62
CA ASP A 277 -10.01 -4.35 5.03
C ASP A 277 -10.69 -3.46 6.07
N GLY A 278 -10.33 -2.19 6.11
CA GLY A 278 -10.83 -1.19 7.04
C GLY A 278 -10.22 -1.27 8.45
N LEU A 279 -9.26 -2.17 8.69
CA LEU A 279 -8.62 -2.28 10.00
C LEU A 279 -7.79 -1.03 10.32
N VAL A 280 -8.07 -0.42 11.48
CA VAL A 280 -7.28 0.68 12.03
C VAL A 280 -6.14 0.10 12.87
N VAL A 281 -4.92 0.54 12.59
CA VAL A 281 -3.72 0.24 13.37
C VAL A 281 -3.28 1.52 14.06
N GLU A 282 -3.41 1.55 15.38
CA GLU A 282 -2.99 2.69 16.18
C GLU A 282 -1.49 2.61 16.46
N PHE A 283 -0.84 3.76 16.46
CA PHE A 283 0.50 3.90 17.00
C PHE A 283 0.43 3.64 18.51
N ALA A 284 1.48 3.03 19.08
CA ALA A 284 1.49 2.78 20.52
C ALA A 284 1.27 4.08 21.27
N ASP A 285 0.31 4.09 22.21
CA ASP A 285 0.16 5.20 23.13
C ASP A 285 1.43 5.31 23.99
N ASP A 286 1.99 6.51 24.06
CA ASP A 286 3.10 6.90 24.95
C ASP A 286 2.68 6.86 26.46
N SER A 287 1.57 6.18 26.78
CA SER A 287 0.96 6.13 28.12
C SER A 287 1.35 4.89 28.92
N SER A 288 2.64 4.48 28.82
CA SER A 288 3.22 3.52 29.78
C SER A 288 4.63 3.92 30.18
N VAL A 289 4.74 4.99 30.95
CA VAL A 289 5.86 5.26 31.87
C VAL A 289 5.32 5.39 33.27
#